data_db912ea0f9834634e208f887970d18db
#
_entry.id   db912ea0f9834634e208f887970d18db
#
_cell.length_a   1.000
_cell.length_b   1.000
_cell.length_c   1.000
_cell.angle_alpha   90.00
_cell.angle_beta   90.00
_cell.angle_gamma   90.00
#
_symmetry.space_group_name_H-M   'P 1'
#
loop_
_entity.id
_entity.type
_entity.pdbx_description
1 polymer ?
#
loop_
_entity_poly.entity_id
_entity_poly.type
_entity_poly.pdbx_seq_one_letter_code
_entity_poly.pdbx_strand_id
1 'polypeptide(L)'
;MQNDMVLLHGWGMNQGVWQVIKPELEFFHDGEVRCLDLPGFGNAQSIPTPYTLHVAAEQLSTQLNDQSILVGWSLGGLFALYIAAHWPDKVAKVVLVASTPFFAQTDEWPGIKPDVLNAFKDQLVSHREKTIERFLAIQAMGSESARDDIKQLKALLNQYPAPQEQALSAGLDILQQDDLRELFAKLTVPVRGIFGRLDSLVPYRAIEKMHALQPQFEYEVLDKASHAPFISHKAAFISALKSMC
;
A
#
# COMPACT_ATOMS: atom_id res chain seq x y z
N MET A 1 5.02 -2.90 -26.68
CA MET A 1 5.39 -1.84 -25.72
C MET A 1 5.46 -2.51 -24.36
N GLN A 2 6.46 -2.22 -23.56
CA GLN A 2 6.56 -2.75 -22.19
C GLN A 2 5.67 -1.92 -21.26
N ASN A 3 5.07 -2.59 -20.27
CA ASN A 3 4.14 -1.96 -19.32
C ASN A 3 4.91 -1.09 -18.33
N ASP A 4 4.41 0.10 -18.00
CA ASP A 4 4.99 0.90 -16.95
C ASP A 4 4.73 0.27 -15.58
N MET A 5 5.68 0.44 -14.65
CA MET A 5 5.51 0.05 -13.26
C MET A 5 5.21 1.29 -12.41
N VAL A 6 4.06 1.30 -11.76
CA VAL A 6 3.60 2.43 -10.93
C VAL A 6 3.51 1.99 -9.48
N LEU A 7 4.28 2.65 -8.61
CA LEU A 7 4.36 2.35 -7.18
C LEU A 7 3.51 3.34 -6.38
N LEU A 8 2.60 2.82 -5.56
CA LEU A 8 1.67 3.56 -4.71
C LEU A 8 2.01 3.33 -3.23
N HIS A 9 2.23 4.40 -2.49
CA HIS A 9 2.66 4.35 -1.08
C HIS A 9 1.51 4.06 -0.10
N GLY A 10 1.85 3.73 1.14
CA GLY A 10 0.92 3.51 2.25
C GLY A 10 0.45 4.80 2.94
N TRP A 11 -0.48 4.63 3.90
CA TRP A 11 -1.02 5.73 4.69
C TRP A 11 0.07 6.50 5.44
N GLY A 12 -0.05 7.83 5.46
CA GLY A 12 0.90 8.73 6.12
C GLY A 12 2.26 8.87 5.43
N MET A 13 2.47 8.18 4.29
CA MET A 13 3.71 8.19 3.52
C MET A 13 3.59 9.08 2.28
N ASN A 14 4.63 9.03 1.44
CA ASN A 14 4.68 9.65 0.12
C ASN A 14 5.58 8.81 -0.81
N GLN A 15 5.65 9.19 -2.07
CA GLN A 15 6.44 8.50 -3.09
C GLN A 15 7.92 8.29 -2.72
N GLY A 16 8.47 9.10 -1.82
CA GLY A 16 9.86 9.03 -1.37
C GLY A 16 10.23 7.68 -0.77
N VAL A 17 9.27 6.93 -0.19
CA VAL A 17 9.53 5.60 0.40
C VAL A 17 10.09 4.61 -0.63
N TRP A 18 9.78 4.79 -1.90
CA TRP A 18 10.21 3.93 -2.98
C TRP A 18 11.63 4.21 -3.49
N GLN A 19 12.23 5.34 -3.09
CA GLN A 19 13.60 5.70 -3.50
C GLN A 19 14.64 4.67 -3.08
N VAL A 20 14.34 3.88 -2.03
CA VAL A 20 15.24 2.81 -1.55
C VAL A 20 15.38 1.65 -2.51
N ILE A 21 14.41 1.44 -3.41
CA ILE A 21 14.38 0.31 -4.34
C ILE A 21 14.29 0.75 -5.82
N LYS A 22 13.90 2.00 -6.09
CA LYS A 22 13.67 2.48 -7.45
C LYS A 22 14.83 2.22 -8.40
N PRO A 23 16.12 2.47 -8.03
CA PRO A 23 17.25 2.19 -8.93
C PRO A 23 17.35 0.73 -9.35
N GLU A 24 17.08 -0.20 -8.44
CA GLU A 24 17.10 -1.63 -8.76
C GLU A 24 15.90 -2.04 -9.61
N LEU A 25 14.73 -1.41 -9.42
CA LEU A 25 13.58 -1.66 -10.28
C LEU A 25 13.85 -1.19 -11.71
N GLU A 26 14.39 0.01 -11.88
CA GLU A 26 14.79 0.57 -13.18
C GLU A 26 15.87 -0.28 -13.88
N PHE A 27 16.67 -1.04 -13.11
CA PHE A 27 17.69 -1.91 -13.67
C PHE A 27 17.12 -3.18 -14.33
N PHE A 28 16.03 -3.74 -13.79
CA PHE A 28 15.48 -5.00 -14.32
C PHE A 28 14.17 -4.85 -15.09
N HIS A 29 13.49 -3.73 -14.92
CA HIS A 29 12.22 -3.47 -15.58
C HIS A 29 12.45 -2.57 -16.80
N ASP A 30 12.02 -3.05 -17.96
CA ASP A 30 12.29 -2.35 -19.22
C ASP A 30 11.27 -1.21 -19.51
N GLY A 31 10.15 -1.16 -18.79
CA GLY A 31 9.19 -0.03 -18.82
C GLY A 31 9.60 1.11 -17.89
N GLU A 32 8.88 2.21 -17.92
CA GLU A 32 9.10 3.32 -16.99
C GLU A 32 8.72 2.92 -15.55
N VAL A 33 9.58 3.23 -14.56
CA VAL A 33 9.29 3.05 -13.13
C VAL A 33 8.88 4.38 -12.52
N ARG A 34 7.61 4.52 -12.20
CA ARG A 34 7.02 5.74 -11.67
C ARG A 34 6.58 5.55 -10.23
N CYS A 35 6.85 6.54 -9.38
CA CYS A 35 6.34 6.57 -8.01
C CYS A 35 5.33 7.71 -7.95
N LEU A 36 4.09 7.41 -7.56
CA LEU A 36 3.03 8.40 -7.48
C LEU A 36 2.61 8.62 -6.04
N ASP A 37 2.35 9.90 -5.72
CA ASP A 37 1.72 10.27 -4.46
C ASP A 37 0.20 10.09 -4.56
N LEU A 38 -0.40 9.51 -3.52
CA LEU A 38 -1.86 9.51 -3.37
C LEU A 38 -2.35 10.95 -3.16
N PRO A 39 -3.58 11.29 -3.59
CA PRO A 39 -4.13 12.65 -3.44
C PRO A 39 -4.02 13.17 -2.01
N GLY A 40 -3.50 14.38 -1.83
CA GLY A 40 -3.26 15.03 -0.53
C GLY A 40 -1.98 14.59 0.19
N PHE A 41 -1.15 13.74 -0.43
CA PHE A 41 0.15 13.31 0.11
C PHE A 41 1.30 13.80 -0.76
N GLY A 42 2.48 13.99 -0.16
CA GLY A 42 3.71 14.34 -0.87
C GLY A 42 3.53 15.53 -1.81
N ASN A 43 3.85 15.36 -3.09
CA ASN A 43 3.70 16.40 -4.10
C ASN A 43 2.27 16.53 -4.66
N ALA A 44 1.39 15.51 -4.45
CA ALA A 44 0.01 15.52 -4.92
C ALA A 44 -0.90 16.27 -3.93
N GLN A 45 -0.70 17.58 -3.77
CA GLN A 45 -1.39 18.40 -2.77
C GLN A 45 -2.88 18.66 -3.07
N SER A 46 -3.38 18.31 -4.25
CA SER A 46 -4.80 18.42 -4.59
C SER A 46 -5.63 17.37 -3.84
N ILE A 47 -6.69 17.82 -3.18
CA ILE A 47 -7.62 16.98 -2.41
C ILE A 47 -8.92 16.86 -3.19
N PRO A 48 -9.37 15.62 -3.51
CA PRO A 48 -10.70 15.42 -4.09
C PRO A 48 -11.80 15.74 -3.08
N THR A 49 -12.94 16.21 -3.58
CA THR A 49 -14.12 16.51 -2.74
C THR A 49 -15.37 15.87 -3.35
N PRO A 50 -16.03 14.92 -2.68
CA PRO A 50 -15.63 14.31 -1.39
C PRO A 50 -14.37 13.44 -1.53
N TYR A 51 -13.60 13.31 -0.45
CA TYR A 51 -12.48 12.37 -0.42
C TYR A 51 -13.01 10.96 -0.10
N THR A 52 -13.35 10.23 -1.12
CA THR A 52 -13.68 8.79 -1.07
C THR A 52 -12.66 8.00 -1.85
N LEU A 53 -12.57 6.68 -1.63
CA LEU A 53 -11.69 5.81 -2.42
C LEU A 53 -12.00 5.95 -3.92
N HIS A 54 -13.29 6.01 -4.29
CA HIS A 54 -13.70 6.17 -5.70
C HIS A 54 -13.13 7.44 -6.32
N VAL A 55 -13.40 8.62 -5.76
CA VAL A 55 -13.01 9.92 -6.35
C VAL A 55 -11.49 10.08 -6.36
N ALA A 56 -10.82 9.63 -5.29
CA ALA A 56 -9.37 9.70 -5.20
C ALA A 56 -8.69 8.71 -6.17
N ALA A 57 -9.24 7.51 -6.36
CA ALA A 57 -8.75 6.54 -7.33
C ALA A 57 -9.01 6.99 -8.78
N GLU A 58 -10.15 7.62 -9.06
CA GLU A 58 -10.43 8.24 -10.36
C GLU A 58 -9.38 9.32 -10.69
N GLN A 59 -9.12 10.24 -9.77
CA GLN A 59 -8.06 11.25 -9.95
C GLN A 59 -6.69 10.62 -10.21
N LEU A 60 -6.34 9.55 -9.48
CA LEU A 60 -5.07 8.85 -9.66
C LEU A 60 -5.00 8.11 -11.00
N SER A 61 -6.11 7.49 -11.44
CA SER A 61 -6.19 6.72 -12.69
C SER A 61 -5.88 7.57 -13.92
N THR A 62 -6.15 8.88 -13.88
CA THR A 62 -5.82 9.81 -15.00
C THR A 62 -4.32 9.96 -15.23
N GLN A 63 -3.49 9.61 -14.26
CA GLN A 63 -2.03 9.68 -14.35
C GLN A 63 -1.41 8.36 -14.84
N LEU A 64 -2.22 7.31 -15.00
CA LEU A 64 -1.75 6.00 -15.46
C LEU A 64 -1.77 5.90 -16.99
N ASN A 65 -0.73 5.32 -17.54
CA ASN A 65 -0.76 4.82 -18.90
C ASN A 65 -1.56 3.50 -18.96
N ASP A 66 -2.04 3.14 -20.14
CA ASP A 66 -2.74 1.87 -20.33
C ASP A 66 -1.81 0.69 -20.06
N GLN A 67 -2.36 -0.39 -19.50
CA GLN A 67 -1.62 -1.61 -19.19
C GLN A 67 -0.46 -1.41 -18.20
N SER A 68 -0.59 -0.50 -17.23
CA SER A 68 0.41 -0.32 -16.17
C SER A 68 0.41 -1.49 -15.17
N ILE A 69 1.58 -1.83 -14.63
CA ILE A 69 1.71 -2.72 -13.46
C ILE A 69 1.62 -1.86 -12.21
N LEU A 70 0.60 -2.07 -11.39
CA LEU A 70 0.42 -1.31 -10.15
C LEU A 70 1.02 -2.07 -8.97
N VAL A 71 2.00 -1.47 -8.29
CA VAL A 71 2.60 -1.99 -7.05
C VAL A 71 2.07 -1.15 -5.89
N GLY A 72 1.10 -1.68 -5.15
CA GLY A 72 0.43 -0.94 -4.08
C GLY A 72 0.82 -1.42 -2.68
N TRP A 73 1.46 -0.56 -1.90
CA TRP A 73 1.79 -0.84 -0.51
C TRP A 73 0.69 -0.37 0.45
N SER A 74 0.22 -1.28 1.32
CA SER A 74 -0.74 -0.94 2.37
C SER A 74 -1.99 -0.24 1.79
N LEU A 75 -2.31 1.00 2.16
CA LEU A 75 -3.39 1.81 1.59
C LEU A 75 -3.29 1.90 0.06
N GLY A 76 -2.08 2.03 -0.50
CA GLY A 76 -1.87 2.06 -1.95
C GLY A 76 -2.36 0.80 -2.66
N GLY A 77 -2.41 -0.34 -1.96
CA GLY A 77 -2.98 -1.58 -2.50
C GLY A 77 -4.50 -1.53 -2.66
N LEU A 78 -5.24 -0.85 -1.76
CA LEU A 78 -6.68 -0.61 -1.96
C LEU A 78 -6.93 0.25 -3.20
N PHE A 79 -6.13 1.30 -3.40
CA PHE A 79 -6.18 2.10 -4.62
C PHE A 79 -5.90 1.26 -5.87
N ALA A 80 -4.86 0.42 -5.84
CA ALA A 80 -4.51 -0.45 -6.96
C ALA A 80 -5.63 -1.44 -7.31
N LEU A 81 -6.23 -2.10 -6.30
CA LEU A 81 -7.37 -3.00 -6.48
C LEU A 81 -8.59 -2.27 -7.04
N TYR A 82 -8.89 -1.08 -6.50
CA TYR A 82 -10.03 -0.29 -6.92
C TYR A 82 -9.88 0.18 -8.38
N ILE A 83 -8.68 0.67 -8.75
CA ILE A 83 -8.37 1.08 -10.12
C ILE A 83 -8.46 -0.10 -11.08
N ALA A 84 -7.90 -1.26 -10.73
CA ALA A 84 -7.95 -2.45 -11.56
C ALA A 84 -9.39 -2.94 -11.85
N ALA A 85 -10.31 -2.72 -10.91
CA ALA A 85 -11.70 -3.10 -11.09
C ALA A 85 -12.52 -2.13 -11.96
N HIS A 86 -12.26 -0.82 -11.82
CA HIS A 86 -13.09 0.21 -12.45
C HIS A 86 -12.49 0.73 -13.76
N TRP A 87 -11.19 0.61 -13.93
CA TRP A 87 -10.44 1.00 -15.15
C TRP A 87 -9.49 -0.12 -15.59
N PRO A 88 -10.01 -1.34 -15.92
CA PRO A 88 -9.19 -2.51 -16.20
C PRO A 88 -8.23 -2.31 -17.38
N ASP A 89 -8.58 -1.48 -18.35
CA ASP A 89 -7.71 -1.16 -19.51
C ASP A 89 -6.42 -0.44 -19.08
N LYS A 90 -6.46 0.25 -17.93
CA LYS A 90 -5.28 0.92 -17.35
C LYS A 90 -4.31 -0.04 -16.66
N VAL A 91 -4.73 -1.28 -16.34
CA VAL A 91 -4.00 -2.15 -15.42
C VAL A 91 -3.74 -3.51 -16.05
N ALA A 92 -2.47 -3.82 -16.30
CA ALA A 92 -2.04 -5.15 -16.74
C ALA A 92 -1.95 -6.15 -15.57
N LYS A 93 -1.56 -5.65 -14.39
CA LYS A 93 -1.31 -6.48 -13.20
C LYS A 93 -1.33 -5.62 -11.93
N VAL A 94 -1.73 -6.21 -10.83
CA VAL A 94 -1.60 -5.63 -9.48
C VAL A 94 -0.63 -6.47 -8.65
N VAL A 95 0.33 -5.83 -7.98
CA VAL A 95 1.16 -6.44 -6.95
C VAL A 95 0.88 -5.76 -5.61
N LEU A 96 0.25 -6.48 -4.71
CA LEU A 96 -0.02 -6.03 -3.35
C LEU A 96 1.23 -6.20 -2.48
N VAL A 97 1.67 -5.14 -1.83
CA VAL A 97 2.77 -5.19 -0.86
C VAL A 97 2.18 -4.94 0.52
N ALA A 98 2.21 -5.94 1.40
CA ALA A 98 1.64 -5.83 2.75
C ALA A 98 0.26 -5.14 2.73
N SER A 99 -0.63 -5.59 1.84
CA SER A 99 -1.97 -5.03 1.64
C SER A 99 -3.03 -6.12 1.54
N THR A 100 -4.26 -5.77 1.81
CA THR A 100 -5.42 -6.66 1.87
C THR A 100 -6.65 -5.95 1.32
N PRO A 101 -7.64 -6.64 0.74
CA PRO A 101 -8.86 -6.00 0.26
C PRO A 101 -9.74 -5.43 1.38
N PHE A 102 -9.46 -5.74 2.64
CA PHE A 102 -10.15 -5.15 3.78
C PHE A 102 -9.22 -5.12 5.01
N PHE A 103 -9.00 -3.94 5.59
CA PHE A 103 -8.06 -3.77 6.69
C PHE A 103 -8.67 -3.92 8.07
N ALA A 104 -9.97 -3.63 8.23
CA ALA A 104 -10.60 -3.75 9.53
C ALA A 104 -10.87 -5.22 9.91
N GLN A 105 -10.60 -5.56 11.17
CA GLN A 105 -10.90 -6.88 11.72
C GLN A 105 -12.42 -7.05 11.89
N THR A 106 -12.93 -8.20 11.49
CA THR A 106 -14.26 -8.70 11.83
C THR A 106 -14.17 -10.10 12.43
N ASP A 107 -15.31 -10.69 12.81
CA ASP A 107 -15.34 -12.08 13.32
C ASP A 107 -14.79 -13.08 12.28
N GLU A 108 -14.98 -12.80 11.00
CA GLU A 108 -14.58 -13.68 9.91
C GLU A 108 -13.32 -13.24 9.16
N TRP A 109 -12.86 -12.00 9.37
CA TRP A 109 -11.72 -11.43 8.64
C TRP A 109 -10.66 -10.89 9.60
N PRO A 110 -9.42 -11.41 9.55
CA PRO A 110 -8.33 -10.90 10.35
C PRO A 110 -7.82 -9.57 9.81
N GLY A 111 -7.55 -8.63 10.69
CA GLY A 111 -7.12 -7.28 10.32
C GLY A 111 -6.82 -6.42 11.55
N ILE A 112 -6.87 -5.12 11.37
CA ILE A 112 -6.67 -4.13 12.42
C ILE A 112 -7.97 -4.00 13.23
N LYS A 113 -7.89 -4.09 14.55
CA LYS A 113 -9.05 -3.89 15.41
C LYS A 113 -9.66 -2.50 15.17
N PRO A 114 -11.00 -2.38 15.03
CA PRO A 114 -11.66 -1.08 14.81
C PRO A 114 -11.31 -0.03 15.86
N ASP A 115 -11.19 -0.42 17.14
CA ASP A 115 -10.79 0.48 18.23
C ASP A 115 -9.40 1.08 18.02
N VAL A 116 -8.48 0.34 17.38
CA VAL A 116 -7.14 0.84 17.06
C VAL A 116 -7.22 1.91 15.97
N LEU A 117 -8.01 1.68 14.92
CA LEU A 117 -8.23 2.67 13.84
C LEU A 117 -8.93 3.93 14.38
N ASN A 118 -9.95 3.77 15.24
CA ASN A 118 -10.63 4.88 15.89
C ASN A 118 -9.66 5.70 16.75
N ALA A 119 -8.79 5.04 17.55
CA ALA A 119 -7.80 5.72 18.38
C ALA A 119 -6.78 6.51 17.52
N PHE A 120 -6.43 6.02 16.31
CA PHE A 120 -5.60 6.78 15.38
C PHE A 120 -6.33 8.02 14.85
N LYS A 121 -7.62 7.91 14.51
CA LYS A 121 -8.43 9.04 14.06
C LYS A 121 -8.56 10.13 15.13
N ASP A 122 -8.86 9.74 16.36
CA ASP A 122 -8.99 10.67 17.49
C ASP A 122 -7.67 11.40 17.79
N GLN A 123 -6.54 10.66 17.74
CA GLN A 123 -5.21 11.24 17.97
C GLN A 123 -4.74 12.12 16.82
N LEU A 124 -5.19 11.87 15.59
CA LEU A 124 -4.79 12.65 14.41
C LEU A 124 -5.21 14.13 14.55
N VAL A 125 -6.41 14.38 15.08
CA VAL A 125 -6.96 15.73 15.27
C VAL A 125 -6.10 16.58 16.21
N SER A 126 -5.55 15.98 17.27
CA SER A 126 -4.83 16.72 18.31
C SER A 126 -3.31 16.58 18.26
N HIS A 127 -2.79 15.49 17.68
CA HIS A 127 -1.37 15.12 17.73
C HIS A 127 -0.87 14.47 16.42
N ARG A 128 -1.09 15.12 15.28
CA ARG A 128 -0.80 14.59 13.93
C ARG A 128 0.58 13.94 13.80
N GLU A 129 1.66 14.66 14.16
CA GLU A 129 3.03 14.15 14.01
C GLU A 129 3.27 12.88 14.85
N LYS A 130 2.84 12.89 16.10
CA LYS A 130 2.95 11.73 17.00
C LYS A 130 2.13 10.54 16.49
N THR A 131 0.99 10.80 15.87
CA THR A 131 0.13 9.76 15.29
C THR A 131 0.83 9.08 14.11
N ILE A 132 1.43 9.86 13.21
CA ILE A 132 2.23 9.34 12.09
C ILE A 132 3.44 8.55 12.63
N GLU A 133 4.17 9.08 13.60
CA GLU A 133 5.31 8.40 14.23
C GLU A 133 4.92 7.06 14.88
N ARG A 134 3.79 7.02 15.57
CA ARG A 134 3.26 5.79 16.16
C ARG A 134 2.88 4.76 15.09
N PHE A 135 2.29 5.21 13.98
CA PHE A 135 1.96 4.33 12.86
C PHE A 135 3.23 3.77 12.20
N LEU A 136 4.27 4.59 12.02
CA LEU A 136 5.58 4.13 11.56
C LEU A 136 6.18 3.05 12.47
N ALA A 137 6.08 3.24 13.78
CA ALA A 137 6.57 2.26 14.74
C ALA A 137 5.85 0.91 14.64
N ILE A 138 4.54 0.92 14.39
CA ILE A 138 3.75 -0.31 14.20
C ILE A 138 4.18 -1.04 12.91
N GLN A 139 4.48 -0.32 11.84
CA GLN A 139 4.89 -0.91 10.56
C GLN A 139 6.21 -1.71 10.64
N ALA A 140 7.11 -1.31 11.53
CA ALA A 140 8.39 -1.98 11.74
C ALA A 140 8.36 -2.99 12.90
N MET A 141 7.22 -3.13 13.59
CA MET A 141 7.10 -4.00 14.77
C MET A 141 7.40 -5.47 14.40
N GLY A 142 8.29 -6.09 15.16
CA GLY A 142 8.71 -7.47 14.95
C GLY A 142 9.93 -7.63 14.02
N SER A 143 10.33 -6.60 13.25
CA SER A 143 11.56 -6.61 12.47
C SER A 143 12.80 -6.53 13.37
N GLU A 144 13.84 -7.29 13.04
CA GLU A 144 15.16 -7.21 13.72
C GLU A 144 15.81 -5.82 13.54
N SER A 145 15.49 -5.13 12.41
CA SER A 145 15.98 -3.80 12.05
C SER A 145 15.01 -2.65 12.37
N ALA A 146 13.97 -2.89 13.20
CA ALA A 146 12.86 -1.96 13.41
C ALA A 146 13.27 -0.49 13.65
N ARG A 147 14.34 -0.24 14.42
CA ARG A 147 14.81 1.13 14.69
C ARG A 147 15.37 1.82 13.44
N ASP A 148 16.14 1.08 12.64
CA ASP A 148 16.78 1.60 11.43
C ASP A 148 15.71 1.78 10.33
N ASP A 149 14.76 0.85 10.23
CA ASP A 149 13.61 0.94 9.32
C ASP A 149 12.78 2.20 9.60
N ILE A 150 12.43 2.47 10.87
CA ILE A 150 11.69 3.67 11.28
C ILE A 150 12.49 4.95 10.96
N LYS A 151 13.79 4.96 11.27
CA LYS A 151 14.67 6.10 10.98
C LYS A 151 14.73 6.39 9.49
N GLN A 152 14.84 5.34 8.66
CA GLN A 152 14.89 5.46 7.20
C GLN A 152 13.55 5.97 6.66
N LEU A 153 12.41 5.39 7.09
CA LEU A 153 11.07 5.83 6.69
C LEU A 153 10.86 7.32 7.02
N LYS A 154 11.22 7.76 8.23
CA LYS A 154 11.14 9.18 8.63
C LYS A 154 11.99 10.08 7.74
N ALA A 155 13.22 9.68 7.43
CA ALA A 155 14.11 10.46 6.58
C ALA A 155 13.55 10.63 5.16
N LEU A 156 12.94 9.58 4.60
CA LEU A 156 12.32 9.61 3.29
C LEU A 156 11.04 10.46 3.28
N LEU A 157 10.21 10.32 4.31
CA LEU A 157 8.98 11.10 4.47
C LEU A 157 9.26 12.61 4.48
N ASN A 158 10.30 13.03 5.19
CA ASN A 158 10.66 14.45 5.39
C ASN A 158 11.26 15.12 4.14
N GLN A 159 11.53 14.38 3.06
CA GLN A 159 12.02 14.95 1.80
C GLN A 159 10.91 15.58 0.94
N TYR A 160 9.66 15.36 1.31
CA TYR A 160 8.48 15.80 0.57
C TYR A 160 7.56 16.63 1.46
N PRO A 161 6.64 17.41 0.86
CA PRO A 161 5.64 18.14 1.63
C PRO A 161 4.85 17.21 2.57
N ALA A 162 4.52 17.75 3.76
CA ALA A 162 3.74 17.01 4.73
C ALA A 162 2.35 16.65 4.16
N PRO A 163 1.80 15.47 4.53
CA PRO A 163 0.47 15.09 4.09
C PRO A 163 -0.59 16.05 4.64
N GLN A 164 -1.65 16.27 3.88
CA GLN A 164 -2.78 17.10 4.29
C GLN A 164 -3.61 16.36 5.35
N GLU A 165 -4.10 17.08 6.34
CA GLU A 165 -4.90 16.50 7.43
C GLU A 165 -6.14 15.78 6.93
N GLN A 166 -6.83 16.39 5.97
CA GLN A 166 -8.02 15.80 5.34
C GLN A 166 -7.69 14.48 4.63
N ALA A 167 -6.55 14.37 3.95
CA ALA A 167 -6.12 13.15 3.29
C ALA A 167 -5.74 12.04 4.30
N LEU A 168 -5.11 12.42 5.42
CA LEU A 168 -4.81 11.49 6.51
C LEU A 168 -6.09 10.94 7.13
N SER A 169 -7.07 11.80 7.43
CA SER A 169 -8.36 11.39 7.98
C SER A 169 -9.12 10.46 7.02
N ALA A 170 -9.25 10.88 5.77
CA ALA A 170 -9.94 10.09 4.74
C ALA A 170 -9.24 8.74 4.48
N GLY A 171 -7.90 8.71 4.50
CA GLY A 171 -7.16 7.47 4.36
C GLY A 171 -7.43 6.47 5.50
N LEU A 172 -7.62 6.94 6.75
CA LEU A 172 -8.05 6.08 7.86
C LEU A 172 -9.50 5.62 7.68
N ASP A 173 -10.38 6.47 7.14
CA ASP A 173 -11.76 6.09 6.81
C ASP A 173 -11.77 4.98 5.76
N ILE A 174 -10.98 5.12 4.69
CA ILE A 174 -10.82 4.11 3.64
C ILE A 174 -10.33 2.78 4.24
N LEU A 175 -9.27 2.79 5.07
CA LEU A 175 -8.77 1.58 5.72
C LEU A 175 -9.80 0.90 6.61
N GLN A 176 -10.70 1.66 7.23
CA GLN A 176 -11.70 1.14 8.16
C GLN A 176 -12.99 0.67 7.48
N GLN A 177 -13.42 1.33 6.41
CA GLN A 177 -14.79 1.20 5.89
C GLN A 177 -14.85 0.56 4.49
N ASP A 178 -13.81 0.75 3.64
CA ASP A 178 -13.85 0.23 2.28
C ASP A 178 -13.52 -1.27 2.24
N ASP A 179 -14.57 -2.06 2.10
CA ASP A 179 -14.49 -3.51 1.96
C ASP A 179 -14.47 -3.91 0.49
N LEU A 180 -13.29 -4.24 -0.01
CA LEU A 180 -13.07 -4.64 -1.40
C LEU A 180 -13.00 -6.17 -1.59
N ARG A 181 -13.42 -6.98 -0.61
CA ARG A 181 -13.31 -8.44 -0.70
C ARG A 181 -14.11 -9.03 -1.85
N GLU A 182 -15.33 -8.54 -2.06
CA GLU A 182 -16.18 -8.97 -3.18
C GLU A 182 -15.58 -8.52 -4.53
N LEU A 183 -15.06 -7.29 -4.58
CA LEU A 183 -14.37 -6.75 -5.76
C LEU A 183 -13.12 -7.59 -6.07
N PHE A 184 -12.28 -7.86 -5.06
CA PHE A 184 -11.07 -8.66 -5.20
C PHE A 184 -11.38 -10.08 -5.75
N ALA A 185 -12.42 -10.73 -5.22
CA ALA A 185 -12.82 -12.07 -5.67
C ALA A 185 -13.25 -12.11 -7.15
N LYS A 186 -13.71 -10.99 -7.71
CA LYS A 186 -14.21 -10.88 -9.09
C LYS A 186 -13.20 -10.27 -10.06
N LEU A 187 -12.02 -9.83 -9.59
CA LEU A 187 -11.02 -9.22 -10.45
C LEU A 187 -10.54 -10.20 -11.52
N THR A 188 -10.55 -9.73 -12.76
CA THR A 188 -10.00 -10.46 -13.93
C THR A 188 -8.54 -10.11 -14.20
N VAL A 189 -8.11 -8.93 -13.75
CA VAL A 189 -6.70 -8.51 -13.79
C VAL A 189 -5.90 -9.39 -12.84
N PRO A 190 -4.75 -9.96 -13.24
CA PRO A 190 -3.90 -10.75 -12.37
C PRO A 190 -3.47 -9.97 -11.11
N VAL A 191 -3.69 -10.57 -9.94
CA VAL A 191 -3.27 -10.00 -8.65
C VAL A 191 -2.24 -10.91 -8.02
N ARG A 192 -1.13 -10.34 -7.56
CA ARG A 192 -0.07 -11.02 -6.82
C ARG A 192 0.22 -10.29 -5.52
N GLY A 193 0.97 -10.91 -4.59
CA GLY A 193 1.24 -10.30 -3.31
C GLY A 193 2.59 -10.64 -2.70
N ILE A 194 3.20 -9.66 -2.01
CA ILE A 194 4.42 -9.81 -1.22
C ILE A 194 4.13 -9.35 0.20
N PHE A 195 4.36 -10.23 1.17
CA PHE A 195 3.97 -10.00 2.56
C PHE A 195 5.12 -10.29 3.52
N GLY A 196 5.09 -9.65 4.69
CA GLY A 196 5.94 -10.01 5.81
C GLY A 196 5.23 -10.97 6.76
N ARG A 197 5.92 -12.03 7.22
CA ARG A 197 5.38 -12.97 8.21
C ARG A 197 5.07 -12.31 9.55
N LEU A 198 5.81 -11.26 9.90
CA LEU A 198 5.71 -10.55 11.18
C LEU A 198 4.80 -9.31 11.09
N ASP A 199 4.10 -9.14 9.96
CA ASP A 199 3.19 -8.02 9.76
C ASP A 199 1.96 -8.15 10.70
N SER A 200 1.80 -7.13 11.56
CA SER A 200 0.67 -7.05 12.49
C SER A 200 -0.55 -6.30 11.93
N LEU A 201 -0.39 -5.56 10.82
CA LEU A 201 -1.46 -4.83 10.15
C LEU A 201 -2.17 -5.70 9.11
N VAL A 202 -1.41 -6.55 8.41
CA VAL A 202 -1.93 -7.58 7.49
C VAL A 202 -1.45 -8.96 7.97
N PRO A 203 -2.16 -9.55 8.95
CA PRO A 203 -1.77 -10.84 9.51
C PRO A 203 -1.78 -11.96 8.46
N TYR A 204 -0.89 -12.94 8.60
CA TYR A 204 -0.79 -14.08 7.68
C TYR A 204 -2.14 -14.75 7.37
N ARG A 205 -3.02 -14.86 8.37
CA ARG A 205 -4.38 -15.42 8.19
C ARG A 205 -5.24 -14.62 7.20
N ALA A 206 -4.97 -13.32 7.00
CA ALA A 206 -5.65 -12.53 5.97
C ALA A 206 -5.23 -13.00 4.57
N ILE A 207 -3.96 -13.36 4.39
CA ILE A 207 -3.43 -13.84 3.10
C ILE A 207 -4.08 -15.18 2.73
N GLU A 208 -4.24 -16.10 3.70
CA GLU A 208 -4.94 -17.38 3.50
C GLU A 208 -6.41 -17.16 3.08
N LYS A 209 -7.08 -16.17 3.70
CA LYS A 209 -8.44 -15.78 3.32
C LYS A 209 -8.50 -15.15 1.92
N MET A 210 -7.52 -14.33 1.54
CA MET A 210 -7.41 -13.76 0.19
C MET A 210 -7.26 -14.88 -0.84
N HIS A 211 -6.39 -15.85 -0.59
CA HIS A 211 -6.21 -16.99 -1.50
C HIS A 211 -7.49 -17.85 -1.61
N ALA A 212 -8.24 -17.99 -0.53
CA ALA A 212 -9.53 -18.67 -0.55
C ALA A 212 -10.60 -17.93 -1.36
N LEU A 213 -10.59 -16.58 -1.34
CA LEU A 213 -11.49 -15.74 -2.15
C LEU A 213 -11.13 -15.77 -3.65
N GLN A 214 -9.85 -15.81 -3.97
CA GLN A 214 -9.32 -15.80 -5.33
C GLN A 214 -8.20 -16.84 -5.45
N PRO A 215 -8.51 -18.09 -5.83
CA PRO A 215 -7.51 -19.17 -5.89
C PRO A 215 -6.36 -18.93 -6.87
N GLN A 216 -6.51 -18.00 -7.82
CA GLN A 216 -5.45 -17.59 -8.74
C GLN A 216 -4.49 -16.54 -8.14
N PHE A 217 -4.78 -16.04 -6.94
CA PHE A 217 -3.92 -15.10 -6.22
C PHE A 217 -2.63 -15.80 -5.79
N GLU A 218 -1.53 -15.44 -6.44
CA GLU A 218 -0.18 -15.91 -6.08
C GLU A 218 0.47 -14.94 -5.11
N TYR A 219 1.20 -15.47 -4.12
CA TYR A 219 1.85 -14.62 -3.14
C TYR A 219 3.16 -15.21 -2.61
N GLU A 220 4.03 -14.35 -2.13
CA GLU A 220 5.26 -14.71 -1.42
C GLU A 220 5.24 -14.08 -0.01
N VAL A 221 5.73 -14.84 0.98
CA VAL A 221 5.81 -14.39 2.38
C VAL A 221 7.26 -14.40 2.82
N LEU A 222 7.78 -13.24 3.19
CA LEU A 222 9.14 -13.07 3.69
C LEU A 222 9.14 -13.30 5.22
N ASP A 223 9.73 -14.41 5.67
CA ASP A 223 9.59 -14.92 7.04
C ASP A 223 9.97 -13.95 8.17
N LYS A 224 10.97 -13.09 7.94
CA LYS A 224 11.47 -12.15 8.95
C LYS A 224 11.03 -10.70 8.71
N ALA A 225 10.28 -10.45 7.64
CA ALA A 225 9.80 -9.11 7.30
C ALA A 225 8.52 -8.76 8.05
N SER A 226 8.34 -7.46 8.31
CA SER A 226 7.12 -6.85 8.83
C SER A 226 6.36 -6.13 7.69
N HIS A 227 5.69 -5.01 7.98
CA HIS A 227 4.80 -4.30 7.05
C HIS A 227 5.51 -3.55 5.91
N ALA A 228 6.80 -3.24 6.04
CA ALA A 228 7.62 -2.59 5.01
C ALA A 228 8.75 -3.51 4.53
N PRO A 229 8.45 -4.64 3.84
CA PRO A 229 9.44 -5.64 3.43
C PRO A 229 10.49 -5.07 2.46
N PHE A 230 10.14 -4.07 1.66
CA PHE A 230 11.06 -3.39 0.73
C PHE A 230 12.12 -2.54 1.43
N ILE A 231 11.96 -2.25 2.73
CA ILE A 231 12.95 -1.58 3.57
C ILE A 231 13.80 -2.62 4.31
N SER A 232 13.14 -3.44 5.14
CA SER A 232 13.83 -4.38 6.03
C SER A 232 14.50 -5.55 5.31
N HIS A 233 13.94 -6.00 4.19
CA HIS A 233 14.37 -7.18 3.44
C HIS A 233 14.51 -6.90 1.93
N LYS A 234 15.15 -5.78 1.60
CA LYS A 234 15.24 -5.21 0.25
C LYS A 234 15.60 -6.24 -0.83
N ALA A 235 16.65 -7.02 -0.65
CA ALA A 235 17.10 -7.99 -1.66
C ALA A 235 16.07 -9.09 -1.92
N ALA A 236 15.47 -9.65 -0.85
CA ALA A 236 14.43 -10.66 -0.96
C ALA A 236 13.16 -10.08 -1.60
N PHE A 237 12.77 -8.86 -1.21
CA PHE A 237 11.64 -8.16 -1.80
C PHE A 237 11.80 -7.92 -3.30
N ILE A 238 12.99 -7.45 -3.74
CA ILE A 238 13.28 -7.22 -5.17
C ILE A 238 13.24 -8.53 -5.94
N SER A 239 13.78 -9.61 -5.38
CA SER A 239 13.71 -10.95 -6.00
C SER A 239 12.27 -11.41 -6.17
N ALA A 240 11.44 -11.28 -5.15
CA ALA A 240 10.03 -11.60 -5.18
C ALA A 240 9.27 -10.74 -6.21
N LEU A 241 9.47 -9.42 -6.20
CA LEU A 241 8.81 -8.51 -7.14
C LEU A 241 9.18 -8.83 -8.59
N LYS A 242 10.46 -9.11 -8.85
CA LYS A 242 10.95 -9.50 -10.19
C LYS A 242 10.29 -10.79 -10.70
N SER A 243 10.02 -11.75 -9.83
CA SER A 243 9.34 -13.00 -10.23
C SER A 243 7.84 -12.79 -10.53
N MET A 244 7.27 -11.69 -10.06
CA MET A 244 5.84 -11.36 -10.18
C MET A 244 5.53 -10.40 -11.33
N CYS A 245 6.49 -9.64 -11.82
CA CYS A 245 6.36 -8.73 -12.95
C CYS A 245 6.66 -9.43 -14.26
#